data_917532e4eaaeeda1ad85b25ebf619397
#
_entry.id   917532e4eaaeeda1ad85b25ebf619397
#
_cell.length_a   1.000
_cell.length_b   1.000
_cell.length_c   1.000
_cell.angle_alpha   90.00
_cell.angle_beta   90.00
_cell.angle_gamma   90.00
#
_symmetry.space_group_name_H-M   'P 1'
#
loop_
_entity.id
_entity.type
_entity.pdbx_description
1 polymer ?
#
loop_
_entity_poly.entity_id
_entity_poly.type
_entity_poly.pdbx_seq_one_letter_code
_entity_poly.pdbx_strand_id
1 'polypeptide(L)'
;GETVRARQRPIVIITSNNEKELPDAFLRRCFFHYIKFPDHDTLRKIVEVHHPDIKPALLTSALTQFYELREQPGLKKKPSTSEVLDWLKLLLAEDLDAEDLKRDGASALPKLHGALLKNEQDVHLFERLAFMARRQGR
;
A
#
# COMPACT_ATOMS: atom_id res chain seq x y z
N GLY A 1 -12.82 -44.76 8.05
CA GLY A 1 -12.73 -43.47 7.37
C GLY A 1 -12.65 -43.70 5.85
N GLU A 2 -13.33 -42.87 5.11
CA GLU A 2 -13.36 -42.91 3.67
C GLU A 2 -12.07 -42.30 3.11
N THR A 3 -11.33 -43.02 2.26
CA THR A 3 -10.11 -42.49 1.64
C THR A 3 -10.39 -42.15 0.18
N VAL A 4 -10.28 -40.85 -0.14
CA VAL A 4 -10.44 -40.37 -1.51
C VAL A 4 -9.04 -40.13 -2.11
N ARG A 5 -8.75 -40.78 -3.25
CA ARG A 5 -7.51 -40.59 -4.01
C ARG A 5 -7.76 -39.74 -5.25
N ALA A 6 -6.97 -38.68 -5.42
CA ALA A 6 -6.96 -37.91 -6.67
C ALA A 6 -6.34 -38.72 -7.82
N ARG A 7 -6.94 -38.65 -9.01
CA ARG A 7 -6.39 -39.28 -10.23
C ARG A 7 -5.12 -38.57 -10.74
N GLN A 8 -5.03 -37.27 -10.47
CA GLN A 8 -3.86 -36.45 -10.83
C GLN A 8 -3.45 -35.67 -9.61
N ARG A 9 -2.14 -35.44 -9.42
CA ARG A 9 -1.63 -34.61 -8.33
C ARG A 9 -1.96 -33.15 -8.61
N PRO A 10 -2.62 -32.43 -7.70
CA PRO A 10 -2.86 -31.00 -7.85
C PRO A 10 -1.57 -30.21 -7.67
N ILE A 11 -1.45 -29.11 -8.38
CA ILE A 11 -0.50 -28.04 -8.06
C ILE A 11 -1.17 -27.13 -7.06
N VAL A 12 -0.52 -26.92 -5.92
CA VAL A 12 -1.06 -26.08 -4.83
C VAL A 12 -0.19 -24.83 -4.72
N ILE A 13 -0.81 -23.67 -4.83
CA ILE A 13 -0.18 -22.36 -4.62
C ILE A 13 -0.83 -21.73 -3.40
N ILE A 14 0.01 -21.37 -2.43
CA ILE A 14 -0.43 -20.75 -1.17
C ILE A 14 0.13 -19.34 -1.11
N THR A 15 -0.72 -18.35 -0.86
CA THR A 15 -0.32 -16.96 -0.69
C THR A 15 -0.50 -16.53 0.77
N SER A 16 0.40 -15.70 1.25
CA SER A 16 0.36 -15.12 2.59
C SER A 16 0.77 -13.65 2.51
N ASN A 17 0.09 -12.79 3.26
CA ASN A 17 0.44 -11.38 3.41
C ASN A 17 1.50 -11.13 4.50
N ASN A 18 2.04 -12.21 5.07
CA ASN A 18 3.10 -12.16 6.10
C ASN A 18 2.73 -11.40 7.39
N GLU A 19 1.44 -11.31 7.72
CA GLU A 19 0.99 -10.70 8.99
C GLU A 19 1.38 -11.55 10.21
N LYS A 20 1.54 -12.86 10.00
CA LYS A 20 2.05 -13.80 11.00
C LYS A 20 3.11 -14.68 10.37
N GLU A 21 4.15 -14.98 11.13
CA GLU A 21 5.16 -15.94 10.70
C GLU A 21 4.53 -17.30 10.44
N LEU A 22 4.86 -17.87 9.28
CA LEU A 22 4.45 -19.22 8.95
C LEU A 22 5.33 -20.23 9.70
N PRO A 23 4.76 -21.32 10.23
CA PRO A 23 5.53 -22.35 10.94
C PRO A 23 6.63 -22.95 10.06
N ASP A 24 7.81 -23.17 10.63
CA ASP A 24 8.95 -23.77 9.93
C ASP A 24 8.60 -25.13 9.31
N ALA A 25 7.81 -25.91 10.00
CA ALA A 25 7.36 -27.23 9.52
C ALA A 25 6.51 -27.13 8.23
N PHE A 26 5.79 -26.01 8.06
CA PHE A 26 5.03 -25.71 6.85
C PHE A 26 5.96 -25.24 5.73
N LEU A 27 6.85 -24.30 6.01
CA LEU A 27 7.78 -23.75 5.02
C LEU A 27 8.71 -24.78 4.42
N ARG A 28 9.18 -25.78 5.21
CA ARG A 28 10.01 -26.89 4.72
C ARG A 28 9.36 -27.75 3.64
N ARG A 29 8.04 -27.76 3.58
CA ARG A 29 7.27 -28.55 2.62
C ARG A 29 6.91 -27.80 1.35
N CYS A 30 7.31 -26.55 1.24
CA CYS A 30 6.96 -25.66 0.14
C CYS A 30 8.20 -25.08 -0.53
N PHE A 31 8.12 -24.80 -1.82
CA PHE A 31 9.01 -23.83 -2.43
C PHE A 31 8.54 -22.44 -2.02
N PHE A 32 9.42 -21.70 -1.37
CA PHE A 32 9.11 -20.35 -0.89
C PHE A 32 9.55 -19.30 -1.92
N HIS A 33 8.64 -18.38 -2.22
CA HIS A 33 8.94 -17.22 -3.04
C HIS A 33 8.44 -15.96 -2.35
N TYR A 34 9.35 -15.03 -2.07
CA TYR A 34 9.02 -13.74 -1.50
C TYR A 34 8.73 -12.72 -2.60
N ILE A 35 7.53 -12.19 -2.61
CA ILE A 35 7.12 -11.13 -3.53
C ILE A 35 7.43 -9.79 -2.87
N LYS A 36 8.42 -9.09 -3.39
CA LYS A 36 8.75 -7.74 -2.92
C LYS A 36 7.64 -6.75 -3.30
N PHE A 37 7.45 -5.74 -2.45
CA PHE A 37 6.60 -4.63 -2.84
C PHE A 37 7.13 -3.99 -4.13
N PRO A 38 6.27 -3.68 -5.11
CA PRO A 38 6.70 -3.14 -6.38
C PRO A 38 7.45 -1.81 -6.20
N ASP A 39 8.44 -1.56 -7.04
CA ASP A 39 9.09 -0.27 -7.13
C ASP A 39 8.17 0.76 -7.80
N HIS A 40 8.61 2.01 -7.80
CA HIS A 40 7.82 3.13 -8.30
C HIS A 40 7.37 2.93 -9.77
N ASP A 41 8.27 2.47 -10.64
CA ASP A 41 7.95 2.26 -12.06
C ASP A 41 6.99 1.09 -12.28
N THR A 42 7.17 0.01 -11.53
CA THR A 42 6.28 -1.15 -11.59
C THR A 42 4.89 -0.79 -11.05
N LEU A 43 4.81 -0.06 -9.94
CA LEU A 43 3.52 0.37 -9.39
C LEU A 43 2.79 1.33 -10.33
N ARG A 44 3.52 2.22 -11.01
CA ARG A 44 2.96 3.08 -12.06
C ARG A 44 2.27 2.27 -13.15
N LYS A 45 2.94 1.24 -13.67
CA LYS A 45 2.37 0.35 -14.70
C LYS A 45 1.13 -0.39 -14.19
N ILE A 46 1.16 -0.86 -12.94
CA ILE A 46 -0.01 -1.51 -12.32
C ILE A 46 -1.19 -0.54 -12.27
N VAL A 47 -0.96 0.69 -11.84
CA VAL A 47 -2.02 1.72 -11.79
C VAL A 47 -2.56 2.04 -13.18
N GLU A 48 -1.71 2.18 -14.18
CA GLU A 48 -2.12 2.47 -15.56
C GLU A 48 -3.01 1.37 -16.16
N VAL A 49 -2.79 0.12 -15.77
CA VAL A 49 -3.68 -0.99 -16.16
C VAL A 49 -5.06 -0.87 -15.51
N HIS A 50 -5.11 -0.49 -14.23
CA HIS A 50 -6.38 -0.35 -13.49
C HIS A 50 -7.12 0.96 -13.78
N HIS A 51 -6.37 2.02 -14.06
CA HIS A 51 -6.88 3.37 -14.31
C HIS A 51 -6.22 3.96 -15.57
N PRO A 52 -6.55 3.45 -16.77
CA PRO A 52 -5.86 3.83 -18.02
C PRO A 52 -6.02 5.31 -18.37
N ASP A 53 -7.08 5.96 -17.90
CA ASP A 53 -7.37 7.37 -18.18
C ASP A 53 -6.84 8.35 -17.13
N ILE A 54 -6.08 7.86 -16.13
CA ILE A 54 -5.54 8.73 -15.09
C ILE A 54 -4.56 9.76 -15.69
N LYS A 55 -4.70 11.01 -15.30
CA LYS A 55 -3.79 12.06 -15.73
C LYS A 55 -2.37 11.81 -15.18
N PRO A 56 -1.33 11.91 -16.02
CA PRO A 56 0.05 11.65 -15.59
C PRO A 56 0.51 12.50 -14.39
N ALA A 57 0.09 13.76 -14.33
CA ALA A 57 0.43 14.65 -13.22
C ALA A 57 -0.18 14.18 -11.90
N LEU A 58 -1.44 13.75 -11.90
CA LEU A 58 -2.11 13.18 -10.73
C LEU A 58 -1.42 11.89 -10.28
N LEU A 59 -1.13 10.99 -11.21
CA LEU A 59 -0.45 9.73 -10.93
C LEU A 59 0.93 9.96 -10.30
N THR A 60 1.73 10.84 -10.87
CA THR A 60 3.05 11.17 -10.34
C THR A 60 2.96 11.73 -8.92
N SER A 61 2.08 12.69 -8.68
CA SER A 61 1.88 13.29 -7.35
C SER A 61 1.39 12.28 -6.32
N ALA A 62 0.41 11.46 -6.71
CA ALA A 62 -0.15 10.43 -5.83
C ALA A 62 0.89 9.37 -5.46
N LEU A 63 1.65 8.84 -6.41
CA LEU A 63 2.68 7.84 -6.14
C LEU A 63 3.80 8.41 -5.27
N THR A 64 4.23 9.65 -5.49
CA THR A 64 5.21 10.32 -4.63
C THR A 64 4.73 10.35 -3.18
N GLN A 65 3.51 10.81 -2.93
CA GLN A 65 2.95 10.87 -1.59
C GLN A 65 2.75 9.48 -0.98
N PHE A 66 2.36 8.51 -1.78
CA PHE A 66 2.19 7.13 -1.33
C PHE A 66 3.51 6.52 -0.83
N TYR A 67 4.60 6.68 -1.58
CA TYR A 67 5.91 6.16 -1.15
C TYR A 67 6.47 6.92 0.04
N GLU A 68 6.35 8.24 0.09
CA GLU A 68 6.73 9.04 1.26
C GLU A 68 6.03 8.57 2.52
N LEU A 69 4.72 8.33 2.42
CA LEU A 69 3.92 7.80 3.52
C LEU A 69 4.36 6.39 3.90
N ARG A 70 4.56 5.52 2.92
CA ARG A 70 4.93 4.13 3.14
C ARG A 70 6.32 3.97 3.76
N GLU A 71 7.25 4.87 3.46
CA GLU A 71 8.61 4.87 3.98
C GLU A 71 8.74 5.52 5.37
N GLN A 72 7.67 6.11 5.88
CA GLN A 72 7.69 6.73 7.20
C GLN A 72 8.03 5.69 8.27
N PRO A 73 9.11 5.90 9.06
CA PRO A 73 9.46 4.99 10.16
C PRO A 73 8.36 4.95 11.23
N GLY A 74 8.15 3.77 11.80
CA GLY A 74 7.21 3.58 12.90
C GLY A 74 5.78 3.23 12.49
N LEU A 75 5.50 3.07 11.19
CA LEU A 75 4.22 2.56 10.72
C LEU A 75 4.00 1.12 11.21
N LYS A 76 2.84 0.87 11.79
CA LYS A 76 2.41 -0.47 12.18
C LYS A 76 1.93 -1.28 10.99
N LYS A 77 1.23 -0.65 10.06
CA LYS A 77 0.74 -1.27 8.83
C LYS A 77 1.03 -0.38 7.63
N LYS A 78 2.02 -0.76 6.85
CA LYS A 78 2.31 -0.09 5.59
C LYS A 78 1.19 -0.34 4.58
N PRO A 79 0.68 0.69 3.89
CA PRO A 79 -0.33 0.49 2.85
C PRO A 79 0.22 -0.36 1.71
N SER A 80 -0.64 -1.22 1.18
CA SER A 80 -0.33 -2.15 0.08
C SER A 80 -0.77 -1.61 -1.28
N THR A 81 -0.55 -2.42 -2.31
CA THR A 81 -1.02 -2.12 -3.68
C THR A 81 -2.54 -1.96 -3.73
N SER A 82 -3.30 -2.77 -2.97
CA SER A 82 -4.76 -2.66 -2.92
C SER A 82 -5.20 -1.31 -2.39
N GLU A 83 -4.62 -0.85 -1.28
CA GLU A 83 -4.94 0.44 -0.68
C GLU A 83 -4.61 1.61 -1.62
N VAL A 84 -3.49 1.59 -2.35
CA VAL A 84 -3.19 2.66 -3.31
C VAL A 84 -4.15 2.68 -4.48
N LEU A 85 -4.57 1.53 -4.99
CA LEU A 85 -5.57 1.45 -6.06
C LEU A 85 -6.93 1.98 -5.59
N ASP A 86 -7.36 1.62 -4.40
CA ASP A 86 -8.61 2.13 -3.80
C ASP A 86 -8.54 3.64 -3.55
N TRP A 87 -7.41 4.13 -3.07
CA TRP A 87 -7.18 5.56 -2.86
C TRP A 87 -7.27 6.34 -4.17
N LEU A 88 -6.59 5.87 -5.22
CA LEU A 88 -6.64 6.50 -6.55
C LEU A 88 -8.06 6.48 -7.12
N LYS A 89 -8.81 5.41 -6.93
CA LYS A 89 -10.21 5.33 -7.33
C LYS A 89 -11.05 6.41 -6.65
N LEU A 90 -10.82 6.66 -5.37
CA LEU A 90 -11.51 7.73 -4.63
C LEU A 90 -11.09 9.12 -5.12
N LEU A 91 -9.79 9.36 -5.35
CA LEU A 91 -9.33 10.63 -5.91
C LEU A 91 -9.98 10.95 -7.26
N LEU A 92 -10.11 9.95 -8.11
CA LEU A 92 -10.78 10.07 -9.41
C LEU A 92 -12.29 10.31 -9.26
N ALA A 93 -12.94 9.61 -8.32
CA ALA A 93 -14.37 9.78 -8.06
C ALA A 93 -14.72 11.19 -7.52
N GLU A 94 -13.81 11.79 -6.75
CA GLU A 94 -13.93 13.17 -6.25
C GLU A 94 -13.42 14.23 -7.25
N ASP A 95 -13.03 13.80 -8.45
CA ASP A 95 -12.50 14.68 -9.51
C ASP A 95 -11.32 15.55 -9.05
N LEU A 96 -10.44 14.99 -8.23
CA LEU A 96 -9.25 15.66 -7.72
C LEU A 96 -8.11 15.60 -8.72
N ASP A 97 -7.34 16.68 -8.83
CA ASP A 97 -6.15 16.76 -9.66
C ASP A 97 -4.85 16.86 -8.83
N ALA A 98 -3.70 16.99 -9.51
CA ALA A 98 -2.41 17.08 -8.84
C ALA A 98 -2.29 18.31 -7.91
N GLU A 99 -2.94 19.43 -8.26
CA GLU A 99 -2.95 20.64 -7.42
C GLU A 99 -3.72 20.42 -6.12
N ASP A 100 -4.81 19.67 -6.18
CA ASP A 100 -5.62 19.33 -5.00
C ASP A 100 -4.86 18.43 -4.01
N LEU A 101 -3.84 17.70 -4.46
CA LEU A 101 -3.01 16.84 -3.62
C LEU A 101 -1.87 17.57 -2.91
N LYS A 102 -1.64 18.84 -3.19
CA LYS A 102 -0.61 19.63 -2.49
C LYS A 102 -0.85 19.64 -0.99
N ARG A 103 0.21 19.43 -0.22
CA ARG A 103 0.18 19.38 1.24
C ARG A 103 1.40 20.07 1.85
N ASP A 104 1.30 20.44 3.12
CA ASP A 104 2.36 21.12 3.87
C ASP A 104 3.44 20.13 4.36
N GLY A 105 4.26 19.65 3.41
CA GLY A 105 5.37 18.75 3.69
C GLY A 105 5.01 17.27 3.78
N ALA A 106 6.04 16.45 3.83
CA ALA A 106 5.94 14.98 3.83
C ALA A 106 5.23 14.40 5.08
N SER A 107 5.23 15.15 6.18
CA SER A 107 4.56 14.74 7.43
C SER A 107 3.06 15.00 7.44
N ALA A 108 2.53 15.77 6.50
CA ALA A 108 1.10 16.02 6.39
C ALA A 108 0.38 14.77 5.81
N LEU A 109 -0.80 14.48 6.35
CA LEU A 109 -1.62 13.38 5.83
C LEU A 109 -2.10 13.70 4.41
N PRO A 110 -2.02 12.73 3.48
CA PRO A 110 -2.61 12.86 2.16
C PRO A 110 -4.13 13.05 2.22
N LYS A 111 -4.70 13.70 1.22
CA LYS A 111 -6.16 13.74 1.04
C LYS A 111 -6.72 12.31 0.98
N LEU A 112 -7.86 12.10 1.61
CA LEU A 112 -8.54 10.79 1.68
C LEU A 112 -7.64 9.68 2.24
N HIS A 113 -6.75 10.03 3.16
CA HIS A 113 -5.77 9.12 3.78
C HIS A 113 -6.40 7.87 4.42
N GLY A 114 -7.67 7.91 4.78
CA GLY A 114 -8.38 6.75 5.32
C GLY A 114 -8.45 5.55 4.37
N ALA A 115 -8.23 5.76 3.07
CA ALA A 115 -8.06 4.66 2.12
C ALA A 115 -6.69 3.99 2.23
N LEU A 116 -5.66 4.73 2.66
CA LEU A 116 -4.28 4.27 2.77
C LEU A 116 -3.92 3.76 4.15
N LEU A 117 -4.33 4.48 5.20
CA LEU A 117 -4.01 4.15 6.58
C LEU A 117 -5.21 3.51 7.26
N LYS A 118 -5.07 2.23 7.59
CA LYS A 118 -6.11 1.40 8.23
C LYS A 118 -5.87 1.16 9.72
N ASN A 119 -4.87 1.82 10.30
CA ASN A 119 -4.53 1.72 11.70
C ASN A 119 -4.55 3.11 12.36
N GLU A 120 -5.31 3.26 13.44
CA GLU A 120 -5.47 4.52 14.14
C GLU A 120 -4.14 5.07 14.68
N GLN A 121 -3.27 4.20 15.16
CA GLN A 121 -1.96 4.60 15.68
C GLN A 121 -1.06 5.18 14.58
N ASP A 122 -1.20 4.71 13.35
CA ASP A 122 -0.48 5.24 12.19
C ASP A 122 -0.97 6.64 11.83
N VAL A 123 -2.27 6.90 11.89
CA VAL A 123 -2.85 8.24 11.72
C VAL A 123 -2.31 9.19 12.79
N HIS A 124 -2.31 8.78 14.06
CA HIS A 124 -1.77 9.59 15.16
C HIS A 124 -0.27 9.84 15.04
N LEU A 125 0.49 8.90 14.47
CA LEU A 125 1.91 9.11 14.18
C LEU A 125 2.10 10.32 13.25
N PHE A 126 1.38 10.38 12.14
CA PHE A 126 1.45 11.51 11.20
C PHE A 126 0.98 12.82 11.81
N GLU A 127 -0.08 12.82 12.59
CA GLU A 127 -0.57 14.01 13.30
C GLU A 127 0.50 14.58 14.25
N ARG A 128 1.20 13.72 15.00
CA ARG A 128 2.31 14.14 15.86
C ARG A 128 3.48 14.69 15.06
N LEU A 129 3.86 14.06 13.97
CA LEU A 129 4.95 14.51 13.09
C LEU A 129 4.62 15.88 12.48
N ALA A 130 3.41 16.07 11.99
CA ALA A 130 2.95 17.34 11.45
C ALA A 130 2.95 18.45 12.52
N PHE A 131 2.54 18.14 13.74
CA PHE A 131 2.58 19.08 14.85
C PHE A 131 4.02 19.50 15.21
N MET A 132 4.95 18.52 15.28
CA MET A 132 6.35 18.81 15.56
C MET A 132 7.01 19.65 14.46
N ALA A 133 6.72 19.35 13.19
CA ALA A 133 7.25 20.11 12.06
C ALA A 133 6.80 21.58 12.08
N ARG A 134 5.55 21.86 12.45
CA ARG A 134 5.05 23.25 12.60
C ARG A 134 5.77 24.03 13.71
N ARG A 135 6.16 23.37 14.79
CA ARG A 135 6.90 24.00 15.90
C ARG A 135 8.35 24.31 15.55
N GLN A 136 8.98 23.53 14.69
CA GLN A 136 10.36 23.76 14.24
C GLN A 136 10.46 24.84 13.15
N GLY A 137 9.39 25.12 12.44
CA GLY A 137 9.32 26.18 11.41
C GLY A 137 9.02 27.57 11.94
N ARG A 138 8.96 27.73 13.25
CA ARG A 138 8.88 29.03 13.95
C ARG A 138 10.21 29.35 14.63
#